data_bc236fd8b7c63b040ad38e17f2a6d3c5
#
_entry.id   bc236fd8b7c63b040ad38e17f2a6d3c5
#
_cell.length_a   1.000
_cell.length_b   1.000
_cell.length_c   1.000
_cell.angle_alpha   90.00
_cell.angle_beta   90.00
_cell.angle_gamma   90.00
#
_symmetry.space_group_name_H-M   'P 1'
#
loop_
_entity.id
_entity.type
_entity.pdbx_description
1 polymer ?
#
loop_
_entity_poly.entity_id
_entity_poly.type
_entity_poly.pdbx_seq_one_letter_code
_entity_poly.pdbx_strand_id
1 'polypeptide(L)'
;MTEEEYLALPEEKPYLEYVDGLVLQKPMPDRLHAQLVMFLDYLIYSYILVHGGRGGPERRLRLPDGSGYRLADTAYWGPDRDMSESSMPTLAVEVRSEEQTMAELRRKCRVFRANGADSCWRIDPYARTVEVFDAGRDGVRLGPGEALETAAMPEFTVAQAGLWAALDR
;
A
#
# COMPACT_ATOMS: atom_id res chain seq x y z
N MET A 1 -6.63 20.11 13.73
CA MET A 1 -7.80 19.99 12.84
C MET A 1 -8.65 18.81 13.29
N THR A 2 -9.97 18.95 13.24
CA THR A 2 -10.89 17.86 13.55
C THR A 2 -11.10 16.95 12.33
N GLU A 3 -11.63 15.73 12.57
CA GLU A 3 -12.01 14.82 11.48
C GLU A 3 -13.03 15.47 10.53
N GLU A 4 -14.02 16.18 11.08
CA GLU A 4 -15.03 16.87 10.29
C GLU A 4 -14.44 17.98 9.41
N GLU A 5 -13.52 18.75 9.95
CA GLU A 5 -12.79 19.78 9.17
C GLU A 5 -11.96 19.15 8.03
N TYR A 6 -11.30 18.03 8.30
CA TYR A 6 -10.57 17.29 7.27
C TYR A 6 -11.49 16.79 6.16
N LEU A 7 -12.62 16.18 6.51
CA LEU A 7 -13.58 15.65 5.55
C LEU A 7 -14.25 16.75 4.70
N ALA A 8 -14.26 17.99 5.20
CA ALA A 8 -14.79 19.15 4.48
C ALA A 8 -13.76 19.80 3.54
N LEU A 9 -12.50 19.37 3.59
CA LEU A 9 -11.48 19.91 2.68
C LEU A 9 -11.78 19.54 1.22
N PRO A 10 -11.48 20.43 0.26
CA PRO A 10 -11.55 20.09 -1.14
C PRO A 10 -10.54 18.97 -1.48
N GLU A 11 -10.90 18.15 -2.44
CA GLU A 11 -9.99 17.13 -2.95
C GLU A 11 -8.77 17.78 -3.60
N GLU A 12 -7.59 17.37 -3.17
CA GLU A 12 -6.31 17.86 -3.68
C GLU A 12 -5.46 16.69 -4.19
N LYS A 13 -4.54 16.99 -5.11
CA LYS A 13 -3.50 16.07 -5.54
C LYS A 13 -2.12 16.72 -5.36
N PRO A 14 -1.15 16.01 -4.75
CA PRO A 14 -1.28 14.69 -4.11
C PRO A 14 -2.31 14.66 -2.98
N TYR A 15 -2.94 13.51 -2.79
CA TYR A 15 -4.02 13.35 -1.80
C TYR A 15 -3.59 13.66 -0.38
N LEU A 16 -4.57 14.12 0.41
CA LEU A 16 -4.38 14.43 1.82
C LEU A 16 -4.74 13.22 2.68
N GLU A 17 -3.91 12.95 3.68
CA GLU A 17 -4.17 12.00 4.75
C GLU A 17 -4.45 12.76 6.05
N TYR A 18 -5.15 12.12 6.98
CA TYR A 18 -5.43 12.65 8.31
C TYR A 18 -4.89 11.68 9.35
N VAL A 19 -3.96 12.14 10.17
CA VAL A 19 -3.26 11.31 11.15
C VAL A 19 -3.17 12.03 12.48
N ASP A 20 -3.88 11.53 13.50
CA ASP A 20 -3.84 12.05 14.87
C ASP A 20 -4.05 13.59 14.96
N GLY A 21 -5.02 14.09 14.20
CA GLY A 21 -5.34 15.53 14.18
C GLY A 21 -4.51 16.37 13.20
N LEU A 22 -3.58 15.76 12.50
CA LEU A 22 -2.74 16.42 11.50
C LEU A 22 -3.15 16.06 10.08
N VAL A 23 -3.19 17.03 9.20
CA VAL A 23 -3.35 16.81 7.76
C VAL A 23 -1.97 16.73 7.14
N LEU A 24 -1.72 15.61 6.45
CA LEU A 24 -0.47 15.35 5.76
C LEU A 24 -0.76 15.17 4.27
N GLN A 25 0.01 15.84 3.42
CA GLN A 25 -0.08 15.60 1.99
C GLN A 25 0.86 14.46 1.60
N LYS A 26 0.35 13.51 0.83
CA LYS A 26 1.20 12.46 0.24
C LYS A 26 2.25 13.12 -0.67
N PRO A 27 3.45 12.54 -0.77
CA PRO A 27 4.45 13.08 -1.69
C PRO A 27 3.99 12.97 -3.15
N MET A 28 4.48 13.87 -4.00
CA MET A 28 4.25 13.79 -5.44
C MET A 28 4.83 12.48 -5.97
N PRO A 29 4.03 11.66 -6.69
CA PRO A 29 4.57 10.46 -7.31
C PRO A 29 5.59 10.83 -8.40
N ASP A 30 6.80 10.31 -8.25
CA ASP A 30 7.82 10.43 -9.28
C ASP A 30 7.69 9.32 -10.33
N ARG A 31 8.56 9.35 -11.35
CA ARG A 31 8.50 8.39 -12.46
C ARG A 31 8.62 6.94 -11.99
N LEU A 32 9.55 6.64 -11.10
CA LEU A 32 9.78 5.26 -10.63
C LEU A 32 8.61 4.75 -9.81
N HIS A 33 8.08 5.61 -8.92
CA HIS A 33 6.88 5.32 -8.15
C HIS A 33 5.70 4.98 -9.07
N ALA A 34 5.42 5.84 -10.04
CA ALA A 34 4.30 5.66 -10.97
C ALA A 34 4.42 4.37 -11.80
N GLN A 35 5.62 4.05 -12.29
CA GLN A 35 5.86 2.83 -13.05
C GLN A 35 5.63 1.56 -12.21
N LEU A 36 6.08 1.54 -10.95
CA LEU A 36 5.84 0.41 -10.07
C LEU A 36 4.37 0.25 -9.69
N VAL A 37 3.69 1.34 -9.36
CA VAL A 37 2.26 1.28 -9.02
C VAL A 37 1.46 0.75 -10.21
N MET A 38 1.72 1.22 -11.42
CA MET A 38 1.07 0.72 -12.63
C MET A 38 1.32 -0.79 -12.83
N PHE A 39 2.54 -1.24 -12.64
CA PHE A 39 2.88 -2.66 -12.77
C PHE A 39 2.19 -3.52 -11.72
N LEU A 40 2.18 -3.07 -10.47
CA LEU A 40 1.50 -3.75 -9.36
C LEU A 40 -0.03 -3.77 -9.56
N ASP A 41 -0.61 -2.68 -10.02
CA ASP A 41 -2.05 -2.61 -10.35
C ASP A 41 -2.41 -3.61 -11.44
N TYR A 42 -1.57 -3.77 -12.46
CA TYR A 42 -1.76 -4.78 -13.49
C TYR A 42 -1.73 -6.20 -12.91
N LEU A 43 -0.78 -6.51 -12.03
CA LEU A 43 -0.68 -7.83 -11.40
C LEU A 43 -1.87 -8.11 -10.48
N ILE A 44 -2.27 -7.12 -9.67
CA ILE A 44 -3.42 -7.22 -8.78
C ILE A 44 -4.70 -7.40 -9.60
N TYR A 45 -4.89 -6.63 -10.65
CA TYR A 45 -6.06 -6.75 -11.51
C TYR A 45 -6.13 -8.12 -12.20
N SER A 46 -4.99 -8.63 -12.68
CA SER A 46 -4.91 -9.98 -13.25
C SER A 46 -5.29 -11.06 -12.23
N TYR A 47 -4.87 -10.89 -10.98
CA TYR A 47 -5.26 -11.77 -9.89
C TYR A 47 -6.77 -11.71 -9.61
N ILE A 48 -7.35 -10.52 -9.58
CA ILE A 48 -8.79 -10.31 -9.40
C ILE A 48 -9.62 -11.05 -10.45
N LEU A 49 -9.19 -11.05 -11.69
CA LEU A 49 -9.91 -11.72 -12.78
C LEU A 49 -10.03 -13.24 -12.57
N VAL A 50 -9.10 -13.85 -11.84
CA VAL A 50 -9.08 -15.28 -11.55
C VAL A 50 -9.70 -15.60 -10.20
N HIS A 51 -9.38 -14.82 -9.17
CA HIS A 51 -9.69 -15.12 -7.77
C HIS A 51 -10.81 -14.27 -7.18
N GLY A 52 -11.28 -13.26 -7.90
CA GLY A 52 -12.24 -12.29 -7.38
C GLY A 52 -11.61 -11.27 -6.45
N GLY A 53 -12.45 -10.55 -5.74
CA GLY A 53 -12.02 -9.43 -4.91
C GLY A 53 -12.04 -8.10 -5.64
N ARG A 54 -11.43 -7.10 -5.05
CA ARG A 54 -11.35 -5.73 -5.57
C ARG A 54 -9.99 -5.12 -5.27
N GLY A 55 -9.60 -4.13 -6.03
CA GLY A 55 -8.32 -3.46 -5.82
C GLY A 55 -8.25 -2.14 -6.54
N GLY A 56 -7.15 -1.47 -6.35
CA GLY A 56 -6.83 -0.23 -7.04
C GLY A 56 -5.97 0.72 -6.21
N PRO A 57 -5.50 1.78 -6.86
CA PRO A 57 -4.65 2.77 -6.22
C PRO A 57 -5.45 3.77 -5.38
N GLU A 58 -4.81 4.27 -4.35
CA GLU A 58 -5.15 5.50 -3.62
C GLU A 58 -6.60 5.62 -3.12
N ARG A 59 -7.18 4.50 -2.69
CA ARG A 59 -8.47 4.55 -2.01
C ARG A 59 -8.29 5.05 -0.58
N ARG A 60 -9.08 6.05 -0.20
CA ARG A 60 -9.09 6.56 1.17
C ARG A 60 -9.68 5.52 2.11
N LEU A 61 -8.96 5.23 3.19
CA LEU A 61 -9.30 4.27 4.22
C LEU A 61 -9.47 4.99 5.55
N ARG A 62 -10.61 4.78 6.20
CA ARG A 62 -10.82 5.18 7.58
C ARG A 62 -10.23 4.13 8.50
N LEU A 63 -9.26 4.51 9.32
CA LEU A 63 -8.62 3.58 10.23
C LEU A 63 -9.58 3.17 11.37
N PRO A 64 -9.80 1.86 11.58
CA PRO A 64 -10.71 1.36 12.61
C PRO A 64 -10.38 1.79 14.05
N ASP A 65 -9.10 2.08 14.34
CA ASP A 65 -8.68 2.57 15.66
C ASP A 65 -9.01 4.05 15.91
N GLY A 66 -9.58 4.74 14.92
CA GLY A 66 -9.98 6.13 15.04
C GLY A 66 -8.84 7.14 14.86
N SER A 67 -7.63 6.69 14.52
CA SER A 67 -6.47 7.59 14.37
C SER A 67 -6.50 8.44 13.10
N GLY A 68 -7.38 8.12 12.14
CA GLY A 68 -7.56 8.98 10.98
C GLY A 68 -7.87 8.27 9.67
N TYR A 69 -7.38 8.87 8.59
CA TYR A 69 -7.58 8.43 7.20
C TYR A 69 -6.26 8.34 6.48
N ARG A 70 -6.01 7.20 5.83
CA ARG A 70 -4.81 6.98 5.03
C ARG A 70 -5.14 6.39 3.66
N LEU A 71 -4.21 6.54 2.73
CA LEU A 71 -4.33 6.00 1.37
C LEU A 71 -3.08 5.15 1.08
N ALA A 72 -3.27 3.86 0.80
CA ALA A 72 -2.19 3.03 0.26
C ALA A 72 -1.94 3.39 -1.21
N ASP A 73 -0.71 3.23 -1.67
CA ASP A 73 -0.38 3.50 -3.08
C ASP A 73 -1.13 2.55 -4.02
N THR A 74 -1.24 1.29 -3.64
CA THR A 74 -2.19 0.34 -4.22
C THR A 74 -2.58 -0.72 -3.20
N ALA A 75 -3.71 -1.39 -3.42
CA ALA A 75 -4.23 -2.36 -2.47
C ALA A 75 -5.17 -3.37 -3.11
N TYR A 76 -5.35 -4.51 -2.43
CA TYR A 76 -6.29 -5.55 -2.80
C TYR A 76 -7.18 -5.93 -1.60
N TRP A 77 -8.47 -6.08 -1.86
CA TRP A 77 -9.46 -6.63 -0.92
C TRP A 77 -9.95 -7.97 -1.44
N GLY A 78 -9.78 -9.02 -0.64
CA GLY A 78 -10.31 -10.34 -0.96
C GLY A 78 -11.84 -10.34 -1.07
N PRO A 79 -12.43 -11.36 -1.73
CA PRO A 79 -13.88 -11.42 -1.95
C PRO A 79 -14.70 -11.45 -0.66
N ASP A 80 -14.12 -11.89 0.45
CA ASP A 80 -14.78 -11.94 1.77
C ASP A 80 -14.77 -10.60 2.52
N ARG A 81 -14.08 -9.60 2.01
CA ARG A 81 -14.02 -8.28 2.62
C ARG A 81 -15.10 -7.37 2.05
N ASP A 82 -15.79 -6.63 2.94
CA ASP A 82 -16.73 -5.61 2.50
C ASP A 82 -15.99 -4.41 1.89
N MET A 83 -16.75 -3.50 1.29
CA MET A 83 -16.22 -2.32 0.63
C MET A 83 -16.50 -1.03 1.39
N SER A 84 -16.76 -1.12 2.70
CA SER A 84 -16.90 0.06 3.55
C SER A 84 -15.58 0.84 3.62
N GLU A 85 -15.65 2.11 3.99
CA GLU A 85 -14.48 2.97 4.12
C GLU A 85 -13.51 2.49 5.21
N SER A 86 -14.02 1.75 6.20
CA SER A 86 -13.23 1.15 7.30
C SER A 86 -12.76 -0.27 7.02
N SER A 87 -13.12 -0.85 5.88
CA SER A 87 -12.62 -2.18 5.50
C SER A 87 -11.16 -2.09 5.09
N MET A 88 -10.28 -2.67 5.90
CA MET A 88 -8.86 -2.68 5.60
C MET A 88 -8.54 -3.70 4.50
N PRO A 89 -7.56 -3.42 3.64
CA PRO A 89 -7.21 -4.32 2.55
C PRO A 89 -6.59 -5.62 3.05
N THR A 90 -6.74 -6.66 2.25
CA THR A 90 -5.99 -7.92 2.41
C THR A 90 -4.50 -7.67 2.20
N LEU A 91 -4.16 -6.91 1.16
CA LEU A 91 -2.79 -6.46 0.88
C LEU A 91 -2.80 -4.97 0.63
N ALA A 92 -1.97 -4.23 1.37
CA ALA A 92 -1.61 -2.86 1.08
C ALA A 92 -0.17 -2.80 0.55
N VAL A 93 0.09 -1.95 -0.42
CA VAL A 93 1.45 -1.75 -0.95
C VAL A 93 1.81 -0.28 -0.90
N GLU A 94 2.97 -0.01 -0.33
CA GLU A 94 3.60 1.30 -0.28
C GLU A 94 4.87 1.31 -1.12
N VAL A 95 4.95 2.23 -2.06
CA VAL A 95 6.12 2.43 -2.91
C VAL A 95 6.78 3.74 -2.51
N ARG A 96 8.06 3.68 -2.19
CA ARG A 96 8.81 4.86 -1.76
C ARG A 96 8.91 5.90 -2.88
N SER A 97 8.56 7.14 -2.57
CA SER A 97 8.92 8.33 -3.36
C SER A 97 10.24 8.89 -2.87
N GLU A 98 10.94 9.65 -3.71
CA GLU A 98 12.28 10.16 -3.43
C GLU A 98 12.37 10.93 -2.10
N GLU A 99 11.34 11.72 -1.79
CA GLU A 99 11.29 12.56 -0.58
C GLU A 99 10.92 11.80 0.71
N GLN A 100 10.44 10.56 0.61
CA GLN A 100 10.03 9.78 1.78
C GLN A 100 11.20 9.08 2.44
N THR A 101 11.15 8.99 3.77
CA THR A 101 12.08 8.16 4.53
C THR A 101 11.57 6.73 4.66
N MET A 102 12.48 5.80 4.84
CA MET A 102 12.15 4.40 5.11
C MET A 102 11.36 4.23 6.41
N ALA A 103 11.70 5.05 7.43
CA ALA A 103 11.03 5.02 8.72
C ALA A 103 9.54 5.40 8.61
N GLU A 104 9.20 6.38 7.79
CA GLU A 104 7.82 6.79 7.53
C GLU A 104 7.01 5.66 6.88
N LEU A 105 7.58 5.00 5.88
CA LEU A 105 6.92 3.89 5.19
C LEU A 105 6.73 2.66 6.07
N ARG A 106 7.73 2.31 6.88
CA ARG A 106 7.61 1.22 7.85
C ARG A 106 6.52 1.50 8.88
N ARG A 107 6.44 2.73 9.38
CA ARG A 107 5.40 3.15 10.31
C ARG A 107 4.03 3.02 9.68
N LYS A 108 3.86 3.47 8.44
CA LYS A 108 2.59 3.37 7.71
C LYS A 108 2.17 1.92 7.47
N CYS A 109 3.09 1.03 7.11
CA CYS A 109 2.81 -0.40 6.98
C CYS A 109 2.34 -1.02 8.30
N ARG A 110 2.97 -0.66 9.42
CA ARG A 110 2.55 -1.13 10.75
C ARG A 110 1.17 -0.62 11.13
N VAL A 111 0.83 0.63 10.77
CA VAL A 111 -0.51 1.18 10.98
C VAL A 111 -1.57 0.37 10.22
N PHE A 112 -1.34 0.07 8.95
CA PHE A 112 -2.25 -0.77 8.18
C PHE A 112 -2.41 -2.15 8.80
N ARG A 113 -1.33 -2.78 9.21
CA ARG A 113 -1.34 -4.08 9.88
C ARG A 113 -2.12 -4.05 11.20
N ALA A 114 -1.85 -3.06 12.04
CA ALA A 114 -2.53 -2.90 13.33
C ALA A 114 -4.03 -2.67 13.17
N ASN A 115 -4.47 -2.10 12.05
CA ASN A 115 -5.86 -1.82 11.75
C ASN A 115 -6.57 -2.92 10.96
N GLY A 116 -5.92 -4.04 10.65
CA GLY A 116 -6.58 -5.23 10.09
C GLY A 116 -6.19 -5.62 8.67
N ALA A 117 -5.22 -4.95 8.05
CA ALA A 117 -4.64 -5.45 6.81
C ALA A 117 -3.90 -6.77 7.08
N ASP A 118 -4.08 -7.79 6.25
CA ASP A 118 -3.39 -9.06 6.42
C ASP A 118 -1.91 -8.94 6.08
N SER A 119 -1.58 -8.11 5.12
CA SER A 119 -0.21 -7.91 4.67
C SER A 119 0.00 -6.48 4.19
N CYS A 120 1.20 -5.96 4.38
CA CYS A 120 1.66 -4.73 3.77
C CYS A 120 3.07 -4.93 3.21
N TRP A 121 3.29 -4.49 1.98
CA TRP A 121 4.60 -4.51 1.34
C TRP A 121 5.13 -3.09 1.19
N ARG A 122 6.39 -2.89 1.54
CA ARG A 122 7.12 -1.67 1.29
C ARG A 122 8.16 -1.93 0.21
N ILE A 123 8.11 -1.18 -0.88
CA ILE A 123 9.03 -1.32 -2.02
C ILE A 123 9.81 -0.03 -2.20
N ASP A 124 11.12 -0.15 -2.26
CA ASP A 124 12.03 0.97 -2.55
C ASP A 124 12.58 0.82 -3.96
N PRO A 125 12.10 1.63 -4.93
CA PRO A 125 12.56 1.54 -6.31
C PRO A 125 13.99 2.08 -6.51
N TYR A 126 14.49 2.91 -5.60
CA TYR A 126 15.82 3.50 -5.68
C TYR A 126 16.90 2.52 -5.21
N ALA A 127 16.69 1.92 -4.05
CA ALA A 127 17.58 0.92 -3.49
C ALA A 127 17.29 -0.50 -4.02
N ARG A 128 16.17 -0.68 -4.72
CA ARG A 128 15.69 -1.99 -5.19
C ARG A 128 15.59 -3.01 -4.06
N THR A 129 14.89 -2.63 -3.01
CA THR A 129 14.66 -3.45 -1.83
C THR A 129 13.19 -3.56 -1.50
N VAL A 130 12.82 -4.67 -0.87
CA VAL A 130 11.45 -4.98 -0.48
C VAL A 130 11.43 -5.42 0.98
N GLU A 131 10.49 -4.90 1.75
CA GLU A 131 10.18 -5.39 3.09
C GLU A 131 8.72 -5.82 3.17
N VAL A 132 8.47 -6.89 3.93
CA VAL A 132 7.14 -7.45 4.11
C VAL A 132 6.70 -7.38 5.57
N PHE A 133 5.42 -7.09 5.75
CA PHE A 133 4.74 -6.97 7.05
C PHE A 133 3.50 -7.84 7.01
N ASP A 134 3.49 -8.95 7.74
CA ASP A 134 2.34 -9.85 7.85
C ASP A 134 2.40 -10.63 9.17
N ALA A 135 1.58 -11.65 9.31
CA ALA A 135 1.64 -12.52 10.47
C ALA A 135 2.99 -13.25 10.52
N GLY A 136 3.78 -12.93 11.53
CA GLY A 136 5.10 -13.51 11.74
C GLY A 136 6.26 -12.76 11.07
N ARG A 137 5.99 -11.70 10.27
CA ARG A 137 7.03 -10.86 9.67
C ARG A 137 6.72 -9.39 9.91
N ASP A 138 7.56 -8.70 10.66
CA ASP A 138 7.42 -7.27 10.93
C ASP A 138 8.58 -6.50 10.29
N GLY A 139 8.45 -6.16 9.02
CA GLY A 139 9.47 -5.45 8.27
C GLY A 139 10.66 -6.33 7.89
N VAL A 140 10.39 -7.56 7.51
CA VAL A 140 11.44 -8.48 7.05
C VAL A 140 11.85 -8.11 5.64
N ARG A 141 13.12 -7.77 5.47
CA ARG A 141 13.69 -7.50 4.15
C ARG A 141 13.91 -8.83 3.43
N LEU A 142 13.35 -8.92 2.23
CA LEU A 142 13.57 -10.07 1.36
C LEU A 142 14.96 -10.05 0.74
N GLY A 143 15.58 -11.22 0.62
CA GLY A 143 16.82 -11.37 -0.14
C GLY A 143 16.57 -11.20 -1.65
N PRO A 144 17.62 -10.95 -2.46
CA PRO A 144 17.47 -10.59 -3.88
C PRO A 144 16.73 -11.60 -4.76
N GLY A 145 16.72 -12.87 -4.40
CA GLY A 145 16.04 -13.94 -5.15
C GLY A 145 14.69 -14.33 -4.59
N GLU A 146 14.27 -13.73 -3.48
CA GLU A 146 13.01 -14.08 -2.83
C GLU A 146 11.83 -13.34 -3.48
N ALA A 147 10.76 -14.08 -3.76
CA ALA A 147 9.53 -13.50 -4.29
C ALA A 147 8.69 -12.87 -3.17
N LEU A 148 7.90 -11.85 -3.54
CA LEU A 148 6.88 -11.30 -2.66
C LEU A 148 5.66 -12.21 -2.71
N GLU A 149 5.29 -12.72 -1.55
CA GLU A 149 4.13 -13.59 -1.37
C GLU A 149 3.43 -13.24 -0.06
N THR A 150 2.15 -13.56 0.03
CA THR A 150 1.39 -13.49 1.27
C THR A 150 0.42 -14.65 1.36
N ALA A 151 0.31 -15.27 2.53
CA ALA A 151 -0.64 -16.36 2.77
C ALA A 151 -2.10 -15.92 2.53
N ALA A 152 -2.39 -14.65 2.66
CA ALA A 152 -3.72 -14.08 2.44
C ALA A 152 -4.15 -14.00 0.96
N MET A 153 -3.20 -14.16 0.03
CA MET A 153 -3.44 -14.19 -1.41
C MET A 153 -2.78 -15.42 -2.03
N PRO A 154 -3.39 -16.61 -1.90
CA PRO A 154 -2.82 -17.84 -2.47
C PRO A 154 -2.55 -17.69 -3.97
N GLU A 155 -1.41 -18.21 -4.43
CA GLU A 155 -0.97 -18.16 -5.83
C GLU A 155 -0.57 -16.76 -6.35
N PHE A 156 -0.68 -15.70 -5.52
CA PHE A 156 -0.17 -14.39 -5.88
C PHE A 156 1.32 -14.29 -5.53
N THR A 157 2.14 -14.27 -6.54
CA THR A 157 3.59 -14.25 -6.41
C THR A 157 4.18 -13.15 -7.29
N VAL A 158 5.01 -12.30 -6.73
CA VAL A 158 5.69 -11.22 -7.46
C VAL A 158 7.20 -11.43 -7.36
N ALA A 159 7.82 -11.79 -8.48
CA ALA A 159 9.27 -11.88 -8.55
C ALA A 159 9.89 -10.48 -8.47
N GLN A 160 10.89 -10.29 -7.61
CA GLN A 160 11.60 -9.01 -7.52
C GLN A 160 12.21 -8.58 -8.85
N ALA A 161 12.74 -9.53 -9.64
CA ALA A 161 13.25 -9.25 -10.98
C ALA A 161 12.20 -8.58 -11.89
N GLY A 162 10.94 -8.96 -11.77
CA GLY A 162 9.82 -8.35 -12.50
C GLY A 162 9.60 -6.89 -12.11
N LEU A 163 9.69 -6.57 -10.81
CA LEU A 163 9.59 -5.18 -10.32
C LEU A 163 10.68 -4.31 -10.93
N TRP A 164 11.91 -4.79 -10.90
CA TRP A 164 13.06 -4.00 -11.38
C TRP A 164 13.06 -3.88 -12.91
N ALA A 165 12.66 -4.92 -13.61
CA ALA A 165 12.47 -4.87 -15.06
C ALA A 165 11.41 -3.85 -15.48
N ALA A 166 10.35 -3.68 -14.71
CA ALA A 166 9.33 -2.67 -14.94
C ALA A 166 9.89 -1.23 -14.84
N LEU A 167 10.89 -1.02 -13.98
CA LEU A 167 11.56 0.27 -13.84
C LEU A 167 12.52 0.60 -15.01
N ASP A 168 13.05 -0.42 -15.64
CA ASP A 168 14.09 -0.29 -16.69
C ASP A 168 13.49 -0.13 -18.10
N ARG A 169 12.19 -0.10 -18.24
CA ARG A 169 11.46 0.07 -19.50
C ARG A 169 11.25 1.52 -19.91
#